data_e521729b9e272eff9a0474cc063eb4fd
#
_entry.id   e521729b9e272eff9a0474cc063eb4fd
#
_cell.length_a   1.000
_cell.length_b   1.000
_cell.length_c   1.000
_cell.angle_alpha   90.00
_cell.angle_beta   90.00
_cell.angle_gamma   90.00
#
_symmetry.space_group_name_H-M   'P 1'
#
loop_
_entity.id
_entity.type
_entity.pdbx_description
1 polymer ?
#
loop_
_entity_poly.entity_id
_entity_poly.type
_entity_poly.pdbx_seq_one_letter_code
_entity_poly.pdbx_strand_id
1 'polypeptide(L)'
;MENNKLQELTQKLYNEGLEKGRSEAERLVAEAKAEAAKILAEAKAEADAVAKAAEARAEDIAKNAMTEITLAGRQAVSKIKSELAEAIVAKTTGEATKA
;
A
#
# COMPACT_ATOMS: atom_id res chain seq x y z
N MET A 1 -14.15 29.95 -65.90
CA MET A 1 -15.09 29.04 -65.23
C MET A 1 -14.41 27.80 -64.62
N GLU A 2 -13.51 27.13 -65.33
CA GLU A 2 -12.81 25.94 -64.85
C GLU A 2 -11.89 26.27 -63.72
N ASN A 3 -11.22 27.42 -63.71
CA ASN A 3 -10.32 27.84 -62.62
C ASN A 3 -11.09 28.08 -61.33
N ASN A 4 -12.32 28.58 -61.39
CA ASN A 4 -13.15 28.81 -60.21
C ASN A 4 -13.60 27.48 -59.59
N LYS A 5 -13.94 26.48 -60.38
CA LYS A 5 -14.31 25.16 -59.93
C LYS A 5 -13.13 24.46 -59.25
N LEU A 6 -11.93 24.60 -59.83
CA LEU A 6 -10.72 24.06 -59.26
C LEU A 6 -10.38 24.69 -57.91
N GLN A 7 -10.53 26.03 -57.84
CA GLN A 7 -10.29 26.74 -56.56
C GLN A 7 -11.31 26.34 -55.50
N GLU A 8 -12.58 26.21 -55.87
CA GLU A 8 -13.63 25.77 -54.94
C GLU A 8 -13.38 24.36 -54.45
N LEU A 9 -12.99 23.45 -55.33
CA LEU A 9 -12.70 22.08 -54.99
C LEU A 9 -11.48 21.98 -54.08
N THR A 10 -10.44 22.74 -54.38
CA THR A 10 -9.22 22.80 -53.56
C THR A 10 -9.54 23.34 -52.18
N GLN A 11 -10.33 24.42 -52.10
CA GLN A 11 -10.75 25.01 -50.84
C GLN A 11 -11.57 24.02 -50.00
N LYS A 12 -12.48 23.31 -50.66
CA LYS A 12 -13.31 22.29 -50.00
C LYS A 12 -12.47 21.16 -49.44
N LEU A 13 -11.53 20.64 -50.22
CA LEU A 13 -10.61 19.60 -49.79
C LEU A 13 -9.76 20.07 -48.63
N TYR A 14 -9.26 21.28 -48.68
CA TYR A 14 -8.48 21.87 -47.60
C TYR A 14 -9.30 21.96 -46.29
N ASN A 15 -10.52 22.48 -46.38
CA ASN A 15 -11.41 22.63 -45.23
C ASN A 15 -11.80 21.27 -44.64
N GLU A 16 -12.10 20.29 -45.49
CA GLU A 16 -12.41 18.93 -45.03
C GLU A 16 -11.23 18.28 -44.34
N GLY A 17 -10.02 18.48 -44.87
CA GLY A 17 -8.79 17.99 -44.26
C GLY A 17 -8.53 18.61 -42.91
N LEU A 18 -8.73 19.93 -42.79
CA LEU A 18 -8.60 20.63 -41.52
C LEU A 18 -9.62 20.12 -40.49
N GLU A 19 -10.86 19.95 -40.94
CA GLU A 19 -11.94 19.49 -40.05
C GLU A 19 -11.69 18.07 -39.56
N LYS A 20 -11.25 17.17 -40.43
CA LYS A 20 -10.87 15.82 -40.08
C LYS A 20 -9.69 15.80 -39.12
N GLY A 21 -8.68 16.63 -39.40
CA GLY A 21 -7.50 16.76 -38.53
C GLY A 21 -7.87 17.25 -37.15
N ARG A 22 -8.75 18.23 -37.06
CA ARG A 22 -9.23 18.77 -35.80
C ARG A 22 -10.01 17.72 -35.02
N SER A 23 -10.94 17.04 -35.69
CA SER A 23 -11.76 15.98 -35.08
C SER A 23 -10.89 14.86 -34.55
N GLU A 24 -9.91 14.43 -35.32
CA GLU A 24 -8.97 13.39 -34.90
C GLU A 24 -8.12 13.84 -33.71
N ALA A 25 -7.63 15.09 -33.74
CA ALA A 25 -6.86 15.66 -32.65
C ALA A 25 -7.69 15.73 -31.35
N GLU A 26 -8.95 16.17 -31.44
CA GLU A 26 -9.87 16.23 -30.32
C GLU A 26 -10.12 14.84 -29.72
N ARG A 27 -10.29 13.85 -30.62
CA ARG A 27 -10.48 12.46 -30.19
C ARG A 27 -9.25 11.94 -29.43
N LEU A 28 -8.07 12.18 -29.97
CA LEU A 28 -6.82 11.74 -29.33
C LEU A 28 -6.60 12.43 -27.99
N VAL A 29 -6.89 13.72 -27.90
CA VAL A 29 -6.79 14.45 -26.63
C VAL A 29 -7.79 13.90 -25.61
N ALA A 30 -9.03 13.64 -26.04
CA ALA A 30 -10.05 13.07 -25.16
C ALA A 30 -9.65 11.69 -24.65
N GLU A 31 -9.11 10.84 -25.53
CA GLU A 31 -8.60 9.52 -25.14
C GLU A 31 -7.43 9.62 -24.18
N ALA A 32 -6.50 10.54 -24.44
CA ALA A 32 -5.35 10.76 -23.57
C ALA A 32 -5.77 11.23 -22.19
N LYS A 33 -6.75 12.14 -22.11
CA LYS A 33 -7.30 12.61 -20.83
C LYS A 33 -8.00 11.50 -20.07
N ALA A 34 -8.78 10.67 -20.76
CA ALA A 34 -9.46 9.53 -20.16
C ALA A 34 -8.46 8.51 -19.62
N GLU A 35 -7.41 8.22 -20.38
CA GLU A 35 -6.34 7.31 -19.97
C GLU A 35 -5.58 7.87 -18.77
N ALA A 36 -5.26 9.16 -18.79
CA ALA A 36 -4.59 9.81 -17.66
C ALA A 36 -5.44 9.74 -16.39
N ALA A 37 -6.75 10.00 -16.50
CA ALA A 37 -7.67 9.91 -15.38
C ALA A 37 -7.74 8.48 -14.82
N LYS A 38 -7.74 7.49 -15.70
CA LYS A 38 -7.73 6.07 -15.32
C LYS A 38 -6.45 5.71 -14.57
N ILE A 39 -5.31 6.12 -15.09
CA ILE A 39 -4.00 5.87 -14.46
C ILE A 39 -3.95 6.50 -13.07
N LEU A 40 -4.42 7.74 -12.94
CA LEU A 40 -4.46 8.43 -11.64
C LEU A 40 -5.38 7.72 -10.66
N ALA A 41 -6.56 7.28 -11.11
CA ALA A 41 -7.51 6.56 -10.27
C ALA A 41 -6.93 5.22 -9.80
N GLU A 42 -6.29 4.48 -10.70
CA GLU A 42 -5.64 3.21 -10.36
C GLU A 42 -4.48 3.41 -9.40
N ALA A 43 -3.66 4.43 -9.62
CA ALA A 43 -2.54 4.77 -8.75
C ALA A 43 -3.03 5.13 -7.35
N LYS A 44 -4.10 5.90 -7.26
CA LYS A 44 -4.71 6.28 -5.97
C LYS A 44 -5.27 5.06 -5.24
N ALA A 45 -5.98 4.20 -5.96
CA ALA A 45 -6.53 2.97 -5.39
C ALA A 45 -5.41 2.05 -4.87
N GLU A 46 -4.33 1.93 -5.62
CA GLU A 46 -3.17 1.14 -5.24
C GLU A 46 -2.48 1.74 -4.01
N ALA A 47 -2.29 3.05 -3.98
CA ALA A 47 -1.71 3.75 -2.85
C ALA A 47 -2.55 3.55 -1.59
N ASP A 48 -3.88 3.66 -1.70
CA ASP A 48 -4.81 3.42 -0.58
C ASP A 48 -4.72 1.97 -0.08
N ALA A 49 -4.63 1.01 -1.01
CA ALA A 49 -4.49 -0.41 -0.66
C ALA A 49 -3.16 -0.68 0.06
N VAL A 50 -2.07 -0.09 -0.42
CA VAL A 50 -0.75 -0.22 0.22
C VAL A 50 -0.78 0.40 1.62
N ALA A 51 -1.38 1.58 1.78
CA ALA A 51 -1.50 2.25 3.07
C ALA A 51 -2.29 1.40 4.06
N LYS A 52 -3.43 0.83 3.64
CA LYS A 52 -4.25 -0.04 4.50
C LYS A 52 -3.52 -1.32 4.89
N ALA A 53 -2.81 -1.92 3.94
CA ALA A 53 -2.01 -3.11 4.20
C ALA A 53 -0.89 -2.80 5.19
N ALA A 54 -0.25 -1.64 5.07
CA ALA A 54 0.79 -1.21 5.99
C ALA A 54 0.25 -0.99 7.40
N GLU A 55 -0.93 -0.37 7.54
CA GLU A 55 -1.60 -0.19 8.82
C GLU A 55 -1.94 -1.52 9.48
N ALA A 56 -2.52 -2.46 8.72
CA ALA A 56 -2.85 -3.78 9.21
C ALA A 56 -1.60 -4.53 9.68
N ARG A 57 -0.53 -4.43 8.91
CA ARG A 57 0.74 -5.05 9.26
C ARG A 57 1.35 -4.43 10.51
N ALA A 58 1.27 -3.12 10.65
CA ALA A 58 1.75 -2.41 11.84
C ALA A 58 0.97 -2.86 13.09
N GLU A 59 -0.35 -3.00 12.98
CA GLU A 59 -1.19 -3.50 14.07
C GLU A 59 -0.80 -4.93 14.46
N ASP A 60 -0.58 -5.80 13.48
CA ASP A 60 -0.17 -7.19 13.72
C ASP A 60 1.19 -7.25 14.39
N ILE A 61 2.14 -6.44 13.96
CA ILE A 61 3.48 -6.37 14.56
C ILE A 61 3.38 -5.90 16.02
N ALA A 62 2.60 -4.85 16.28
CA ALA A 62 2.38 -4.34 17.61
C ALA A 62 1.72 -5.38 18.53
N LYS A 63 0.71 -6.08 18.01
CA LYS A 63 -0.01 -7.13 18.74
C LYS A 63 0.89 -8.30 19.05
N ASN A 64 1.68 -8.75 18.08
CA ASN A 64 2.63 -9.84 18.26
C ASN A 64 3.73 -9.46 19.24
N ALA A 65 4.26 -8.24 19.17
CA ALA A 65 5.26 -7.73 20.10
C ALA A 65 4.72 -7.70 21.53
N MET A 66 3.47 -7.23 21.69
CA MET A 66 2.82 -7.21 23.01
C MET A 66 2.65 -8.63 23.57
N THR A 67 2.24 -9.58 22.73
CA THR A 67 2.11 -10.99 23.10
C THR A 67 3.45 -11.57 23.52
N GLU A 68 4.50 -11.30 22.77
CA GLU A 68 5.86 -11.77 23.09
C GLU A 68 6.38 -11.17 24.39
N ILE A 69 6.16 -9.88 24.61
CA ILE A 69 6.55 -9.20 25.85
C ILE A 69 5.82 -9.80 27.05
N THR A 70 4.52 -10.03 26.91
CA THR A 70 3.71 -10.64 27.96
C THR A 70 4.20 -12.05 28.28
N LEU A 71 4.48 -12.84 27.25
CA LEU A 71 4.98 -14.20 27.43
C LEU A 71 6.35 -14.21 28.06
N ALA A 72 7.26 -13.36 27.60
CA ALA A 72 8.60 -13.24 28.19
C ALA A 72 8.52 -12.79 29.64
N GLY A 73 7.61 -11.87 29.97
CA GLY A 73 7.37 -11.44 31.34
C GLY A 73 6.89 -12.58 32.25
N ARG A 74 5.96 -13.38 31.76
CA ARG A 74 5.45 -14.56 32.49
C ARG A 74 6.54 -15.60 32.71
N GLN A 75 7.35 -15.85 31.68
CA GLN A 75 8.48 -16.79 31.78
C GLN A 75 9.51 -16.30 32.77
N ALA A 76 9.82 -15.00 32.76
CA ALA A 76 10.76 -14.42 33.71
C ALA A 76 10.27 -14.54 35.16
N VAL A 77 8.98 -14.22 35.39
CA VAL A 77 8.37 -14.35 36.72
C VAL A 77 8.38 -15.82 37.18
N SER A 78 8.00 -16.72 36.26
CA SER A 78 8.00 -18.18 36.56
C SER A 78 9.39 -18.69 36.93
N LYS A 79 10.41 -18.25 36.19
CA LYS A 79 11.78 -18.61 36.44
C LYS A 79 12.26 -18.09 37.80
N ILE A 80 11.95 -16.83 38.13
CA ILE A 80 12.29 -16.23 39.43
C ILE A 80 11.62 -17.01 40.55
N LYS A 81 10.32 -17.35 40.42
CA LYS A 81 9.60 -18.14 41.42
C LYS A 81 10.25 -19.52 41.62
N SER A 82 10.63 -20.16 40.54
CA SER A 82 11.27 -21.47 40.54
C SER A 82 12.63 -21.40 41.25
N GLU A 83 13.44 -20.41 40.94
CA GLU A 83 14.75 -20.20 41.56
C GLU A 83 14.63 -19.87 43.02
N LEU A 84 13.64 -19.06 43.43
CA LEU A 84 13.37 -18.75 44.82
C LEU A 84 12.93 -20.00 45.60
N ALA A 85 12.05 -20.80 45.02
CA ALA A 85 11.59 -22.06 45.64
C ALA A 85 12.76 -23.02 45.82
N GLU A 86 13.62 -23.17 44.83
CA GLU A 86 14.83 -24.00 44.93
C GLU A 86 15.79 -23.49 46.02
N ALA A 87 16.00 -22.18 46.09
CA ALA A 87 16.86 -21.57 47.08
C ALA A 87 16.30 -21.78 48.50
N ILE A 88 14.99 -21.66 48.68
CA ILE A 88 14.34 -21.90 49.99
C ILE A 88 14.46 -23.35 50.38
N VAL A 89 14.19 -24.28 49.48
CA VAL A 89 14.31 -25.72 49.73
C VAL A 89 15.75 -26.09 50.06
N ALA A 90 16.72 -25.59 49.29
CA ALA A 90 18.14 -25.83 49.55
C ALA A 90 18.58 -25.31 50.92
N LYS A 91 18.11 -24.10 51.26
CA LYS A 91 18.42 -23.51 52.58
C LYS A 91 17.80 -24.32 53.74
N THR A 92 16.54 -24.71 53.58
CA THR A 92 15.81 -25.49 54.58
C THR A 92 16.46 -26.88 54.77
N THR A 93 16.79 -27.53 53.65
CA THR A 93 17.46 -28.82 53.65
C THR A 93 18.86 -28.72 54.30
N GLY A 94 19.60 -27.67 53.97
CA GLY A 94 20.91 -27.39 54.58
C GLY A 94 20.85 -27.14 56.08
N GLU A 95 19.85 -26.41 56.55
CA GLU A 95 19.62 -26.17 57.98
C GLU A 95 19.21 -27.45 58.67
N ALA A 96 18.34 -28.26 58.08
CA ALA A 96 17.94 -29.55 58.63
C ALA A 96 19.11 -30.52 58.70
N THR A 97 20.02 -30.47 57.72
CA THR A 97 21.20 -31.32 57.68
C THR A 97 22.22 -30.90 58.73
N LYS A 98 22.30 -29.62 59.08
CA LYS A 98 23.21 -29.09 60.13
C LYS A 98 22.71 -29.32 61.52
N ALA A 99 21.45 -29.51 61.63
CA ALA A 99 20.85 -29.83 62.96
C ALA A 99 21.08 -31.28 63.34
#